data_6f6953a267711ec558bf30650edbf029
#
_entry.id   6f6953a267711ec558bf30650edbf029
#
_cell.length_a   1.000
_cell.length_b   1.000
_cell.length_c   1.000
_cell.angle_alpha   90.00
_cell.angle_beta   90.00
_cell.angle_gamma   90.00
#
_symmetry.space_group_name_H-M   'P 1'
#
loop_
_entity.id
_entity.type
_entity.pdbx_description
1 polymer ?
#
loop_
_entity_poly.entity_id
_entity_poly.type
_entity_poly.pdbx_seq_one_letter_code
_entity_poly.pdbx_strand_id
1 'polypeptide(L)'
;YDRSMLASLVYPVANPTFPYQMAKGYYPRIGEGKLNGRVTRLLVSPLLIALKKVVGDRDYLDYLRSFRYPLSGEFALRTQTLPDLRIPSDWGLEIGVLSEAWRNLAPQSVCQVEISDAYDHKHQDLSEEDASKGLSRMSTDICKAIFRKLASDGTVFTPNLFRTLKATYYRQALDLLESYYNDATMNG
;
A
#
# COMPACT_ATOMS: atom_id res chain seq x y z
N TYR A 1 -1.37 -8.83 19.00
CA TYR A 1 -2.41 -9.37 18.10
C TYR A 1 -3.36 -10.26 18.88
N ASP A 2 -4.67 -10.03 18.70
CA ASP A 2 -5.69 -10.94 19.21
C ASP A 2 -5.75 -12.20 18.32
N ARG A 3 -6.15 -13.34 18.94
CA ARG A 3 -6.32 -14.63 18.22
C ARG A 3 -7.38 -14.54 17.13
N SER A 4 -8.41 -13.73 17.32
CA SER A 4 -9.46 -13.51 16.34
C SER A 4 -8.92 -12.84 15.06
N MET A 5 -8.03 -11.85 15.19
CA MET A 5 -7.38 -11.16 14.07
C MET A 5 -6.57 -12.16 13.21
N LEU A 6 -5.79 -13.03 13.88
CA LEU A 6 -5.02 -14.06 13.20
C LEU A 6 -5.93 -15.09 12.52
N ALA A 7 -6.97 -15.54 13.21
CA ALA A 7 -7.94 -16.48 12.66
C ALA A 7 -8.64 -15.90 11.42
N SER A 8 -9.11 -14.66 11.48
CA SER A 8 -9.74 -13.98 10.34
C SER A 8 -8.80 -13.87 9.15
N LEU A 9 -7.54 -13.50 9.39
CA LEU A 9 -6.54 -13.34 8.33
C LEU A 9 -6.18 -14.67 7.66
N VAL A 10 -6.04 -15.74 8.43
CA VAL A 10 -5.60 -17.05 7.93
C VAL A 10 -6.76 -17.84 7.29
N TYR A 11 -7.97 -17.67 7.79
CA TYR A 11 -9.13 -18.45 7.37
C TYR A 11 -9.33 -18.53 5.84
N PRO A 12 -9.29 -17.43 5.07
CA PRO A 12 -9.52 -17.49 3.63
C PRO A 12 -8.51 -18.36 2.87
N VAL A 13 -7.24 -18.39 3.32
CA VAL A 13 -6.19 -19.16 2.65
C VAL A 13 -6.08 -20.59 3.19
N ALA A 14 -6.49 -20.83 4.42
CA ALA A 14 -6.49 -22.17 5.03
C ALA A 14 -7.71 -23.01 4.63
N ASN A 15 -8.84 -22.39 4.38
CA ASN A 15 -10.07 -23.10 4.01
C ASN A 15 -9.98 -23.62 2.56
N PRO A 16 -10.06 -24.95 2.34
CA PRO A 16 -9.90 -25.54 1.01
C PRO A 16 -11.08 -25.22 0.05
N THR A 17 -12.20 -24.74 0.56
CA THR A 17 -13.35 -24.37 -0.28
C THR A 17 -13.18 -23.00 -0.96
N PHE A 18 -12.23 -22.20 -0.51
CA PHE A 18 -11.92 -20.90 -1.10
C PHE A 18 -10.74 -20.98 -2.09
N PRO A 19 -10.81 -20.21 -3.19
CA PRO A 19 -9.75 -20.19 -4.19
C PRO A 19 -8.55 -19.32 -3.78
N TYR A 20 -8.57 -18.72 -2.59
CA TYR A 20 -7.60 -17.71 -2.21
C TYR A 20 -6.22 -18.31 -1.89
N GLN A 21 -5.20 -17.72 -2.46
CA GLN A 21 -3.80 -18.03 -2.23
C GLN A 21 -3.12 -16.96 -1.35
N MET A 22 -3.68 -15.75 -1.33
CA MET A 22 -3.23 -14.64 -0.48
C MET A 22 -4.43 -13.94 0.14
N ALA A 23 -4.33 -13.67 1.43
CA ALA A 23 -5.22 -12.77 2.18
C ALA A 23 -4.41 -11.57 2.69
N LYS A 24 -4.86 -10.36 2.39
CA LYS A 24 -4.27 -9.10 2.83
C LYS A 24 -5.14 -8.48 3.91
N GLY A 25 -4.60 -8.35 5.12
CA GLY A 25 -5.30 -7.72 6.23
C GLY A 25 -5.40 -6.21 6.04
N TYR A 26 -6.52 -5.62 6.44
CA TYR A 26 -6.65 -4.19 6.58
C TYR A 26 -7.46 -3.84 7.84
N TYR A 27 -7.30 -2.63 8.32
CA TYR A 27 -7.97 -2.08 9.48
C TYR A 27 -7.90 -0.55 9.45
N PRO A 28 -8.90 0.14 10.03
CA PRO A 28 -8.80 1.57 10.26
C PRO A 28 -7.68 1.88 11.27
N ARG A 29 -6.80 2.81 10.92
CA ARG A 29 -5.76 3.28 11.82
C ARG A 29 -6.27 4.49 12.61
N ILE A 30 -7.09 4.23 13.60
CA ILE A 30 -7.63 5.24 14.50
C ILE A 30 -6.96 5.07 15.87
N GLY A 31 -6.38 6.13 16.39
CA GLY A 31 -5.80 6.17 17.72
C GLY A 31 -5.97 7.57 18.31
N GLU A 32 -6.31 7.67 19.59
CA GLU A 32 -6.51 8.94 20.30
C GLU A 32 -7.46 9.92 19.57
N GLY A 33 -8.52 9.41 18.94
CA GLY A 33 -9.46 10.23 18.18
C GLY A 33 -8.90 10.80 16.86
N LYS A 34 -7.74 10.31 16.39
CA LYS A 34 -7.09 10.76 15.16
C LYS A 34 -6.99 9.65 14.13
N LEU A 35 -7.18 10.02 12.87
CA LEU A 35 -6.98 9.11 11.75
C LEU A 35 -5.50 9.07 11.37
N ASN A 36 -4.86 7.95 11.65
CA ASN A 36 -3.47 7.65 11.36
C ASN A 36 -3.28 7.08 9.94
N GLY A 37 -2.06 6.63 9.57
CA GLY A 37 -1.77 6.08 8.24
C GLY A 37 -1.37 7.14 7.21
N ARG A 38 -0.65 8.17 7.64
CA ARG A 38 -0.20 9.31 6.82
C ARG A 38 0.48 8.88 5.52
N VAL A 39 1.38 7.88 5.57
CA VAL A 39 2.12 7.42 4.38
C VAL A 39 1.19 6.86 3.32
N THR A 40 0.21 6.04 3.70
CA THR A 40 -0.78 5.55 2.73
C THR A 40 -1.59 6.68 2.13
N ARG A 41 -2.15 7.57 2.96
CA ARG A 41 -3.08 8.61 2.51
C ARG A 41 -2.42 9.78 1.81
N LEU A 42 -1.24 10.22 2.27
CA LEU A 42 -0.57 11.42 1.78
C LEU A 42 0.56 11.12 0.80
N LEU A 43 1.03 9.87 0.69
CA LEU A 43 2.05 9.49 -0.27
C LEU A 43 1.51 8.46 -1.27
N VAL A 44 1.15 7.25 -0.81
CA VAL A 44 0.86 6.14 -1.72
C VAL A 44 -0.37 6.43 -2.56
N SER A 45 -1.48 6.82 -1.95
CA SER A 45 -2.73 7.07 -2.67
C SER A 45 -2.59 8.18 -3.73
N PRO A 46 -2.10 9.39 -3.42
CA PRO A 46 -1.93 10.42 -4.44
C PRO A 46 -0.85 10.08 -5.46
N LEU A 47 0.21 9.33 -5.08
CA LEU A 47 1.24 8.88 -6.01
C LEU A 47 0.69 7.92 -7.06
N LEU A 48 -0.11 6.93 -6.64
CA LEU A 48 -0.73 5.98 -7.58
C LEU A 48 -1.69 6.68 -8.54
N ILE A 49 -2.46 7.67 -8.07
CA ILE A 49 -3.32 8.50 -8.93
C ILE A 49 -2.48 9.30 -9.93
N ALA A 50 -1.42 9.95 -9.44
CA ALA A 50 -0.53 10.75 -10.28
C ALA A 50 0.20 9.89 -11.32
N LEU A 51 0.69 8.72 -10.94
CA LEU A 51 1.31 7.77 -11.85
C LEU A 51 0.34 7.36 -12.96
N LYS A 52 -0.89 6.98 -12.62
CA LYS A 52 -1.90 6.63 -13.63
C LYS A 52 -2.15 7.77 -14.62
N LYS A 53 -2.19 9.02 -14.17
CA LYS A 53 -2.34 10.20 -15.04
C LYS A 53 -1.13 10.46 -15.95
N VAL A 54 0.08 10.13 -15.49
CA VAL A 54 1.32 10.48 -16.20
C VAL A 54 1.83 9.37 -17.09
N VAL A 55 1.75 8.09 -16.63
CA VAL A 55 2.23 6.93 -17.42
C VAL A 55 1.11 6.21 -18.15
N GLY A 56 -0.14 6.66 -17.99
CA GLY A 56 -1.33 6.04 -18.57
C GLY A 56 -1.85 4.86 -17.75
N ASP A 57 -2.91 4.25 -18.27
CA ASP A 57 -3.57 3.12 -17.62
C ASP A 57 -2.61 1.92 -17.53
N ARG A 58 -2.53 1.38 -16.32
CA ARG A 58 -1.78 0.18 -15.99
C ARG A 58 -2.58 -0.63 -14.99
N ASP A 59 -2.92 -1.86 -15.31
CA ASP A 59 -3.69 -2.76 -14.43
C ASP A 59 -3.01 -2.96 -13.07
N TYR A 60 -1.68 -2.95 -13.05
CA TYR A 60 -0.91 -2.99 -11.80
C TYR A 60 -1.18 -1.79 -10.87
N LEU A 61 -1.33 -0.58 -11.42
CA LEU A 61 -1.67 0.60 -10.61
C LEU A 61 -3.10 0.50 -10.07
N ASP A 62 -4.04 0.00 -10.86
CA ASP A 62 -5.40 -0.24 -10.40
C ASP A 62 -5.46 -1.35 -9.36
N TYR A 63 -4.68 -2.41 -9.53
CA TYR A 63 -4.50 -3.46 -8.53
C TYR A 63 -4.00 -2.89 -7.21
N LEU A 64 -2.92 -2.10 -7.18
CA LEU A 64 -2.44 -1.48 -5.94
C LEU A 64 -3.48 -0.54 -5.30
N ARG A 65 -4.23 0.19 -6.11
CA ARG A 65 -5.28 1.10 -5.65
C ARG A 65 -6.51 0.38 -5.11
N SER A 66 -6.72 -0.88 -5.48
CA SER A 66 -7.84 -1.68 -4.98
C SER A 66 -7.69 -2.06 -3.49
N PHE A 67 -6.48 -1.98 -2.95
CA PHE A 67 -6.24 -2.30 -1.54
C PHE A 67 -6.61 -1.13 -0.64
N ARG A 68 -7.47 -1.41 0.35
CA ARG A 68 -7.87 -0.43 1.37
C ARG A 68 -6.68 0.05 2.21
N TYR A 69 -5.74 -0.87 2.51
CA TYR A 69 -4.51 -0.55 3.19
C TYR A 69 -3.32 -1.34 2.59
N PRO A 70 -2.72 -0.85 1.50
CA PRO A 70 -1.63 -1.57 0.81
C PRO A 70 -0.39 -1.75 1.68
N LEU A 71 -0.13 -0.84 2.62
CA LEU A 71 1.03 -0.86 3.52
C LEU A 71 0.78 -1.60 4.84
N SER A 72 -0.33 -2.33 5.02
CA SER A 72 -0.44 -3.19 6.20
C SER A 72 0.59 -4.33 6.11
N GLY A 73 1.27 -4.63 7.23
CA GLY A 73 2.20 -5.76 7.32
C GLY A 73 1.51 -7.12 7.46
N GLU A 74 0.20 -7.10 7.64
CA GLU A 74 -0.62 -8.28 7.92
C GLU A 74 -1.07 -8.92 6.61
N PHE A 75 -0.50 -10.10 6.30
CA PHE A 75 -0.92 -10.93 5.18
C PHE A 75 -0.71 -12.42 5.49
N ALA A 76 -1.53 -13.25 4.90
CA ALA A 76 -1.38 -14.70 4.92
C ALA A 76 -1.25 -15.21 3.49
N LEU A 77 -0.40 -16.22 3.29
CA LEU A 77 -0.13 -16.84 2.01
C LEU A 77 -0.19 -18.35 2.15
N ARG A 78 -0.62 -19.05 1.12
CA ARG A 78 -0.40 -20.50 1.04
C ARG A 78 1.09 -20.76 0.91
N THR A 79 1.61 -21.73 1.66
CA THR A 79 3.05 -22.05 1.71
C THR A 79 3.65 -22.38 0.35
N GLN A 80 2.86 -22.93 -0.56
CA GLN A 80 3.28 -23.24 -1.92
C GLN A 80 3.63 -22.03 -2.78
N THR A 81 3.17 -20.81 -2.40
CA THR A 81 3.48 -19.56 -3.13
C THR A 81 4.79 -18.92 -2.67
N LEU A 82 5.30 -19.28 -1.49
CA LEU A 82 6.47 -18.64 -0.89
C LEU A 82 7.76 -18.76 -1.71
N PRO A 83 8.09 -19.91 -2.34
CA PRO A 83 9.35 -20.05 -3.08
C PRO A 83 9.49 -19.07 -4.26
N ASP A 84 8.37 -18.60 -4.81
CA ASP A 84 8.34 -17.73 -5.99
C ASP A 84 8.39 -16.24 -5.64
N LEU A 85 8.29 -15.89 -4.35
CA LEU A 85 8.25 -14.51 -3.90
C LEU A 85 9.66 -13.93 -3.71
N ARG A 86 9.93 -12.83 -4.40
CA ARG A 86 11.15 -12.02 -4.24
C ARG A 86 10.83 -10.79 -3.39
N ILE A 87 11.00 -10.94 -2.08
CA ILE A 87 10.60 -9.93 -1.11
C ILE A 87 11.76 -8.95 -0.84
N PRO A 88 11.53 -7.62 -0.97
CA PRO A 88 12.51 -6.62 -0.58
C PRO A 88 12.86 -6.70 0.91
N SER A 89 14.09 -6.36 1.25
CA SER A 89 14.57 -6.28 2.65
C SER A 89 14.54 -4.87 3.22
N ASP A 90 13.89 -3.94 2.52
CA ASP A 90 13.73 -2.54 2.90
C ASP A 90 12.23 -2.22 3.21
N TRP A 91 11.90 -0.94 3.43
CA TRP A 91 10.52 -0.49 3.68
C TRP A 91 9.59 -0.61 2.47
N GLY A 92 10.04 -1.11 1.35
CA GLY A 92 9.23 -1.47 0.19
C GLY A 92 8.61 -2.87 0.30
N LEU A 93 8.77 -3.57 1.43
CA LEU A 93 8.35 -4.96 1.63
C LEU A 93 6.89 -5.19 1.26
N GLU A 94 5.97 -4.41 1.78
CA GLU A 94 4.53 -4.62 1.55
C GLU A 94 4.16 -4.41 0.07
N ILE A 95 4.71 -3.37 -0.56
CA ILE A 95 4.54 -3.13 -1.99
C ILE A 95 5.19 -4.24 -2.80
N GLY A 96 6.37 -4.71 -2.37
CA GLY A 96 7.07 -5.84 -2.99
C GLY A 96 6.24 -7.12 -2.96
N VAL A 97 5.68 -7.48 -1.80
CA VAL A 97 4.78 -8.65 -1.66
C VAL A 97 3.57 -8.53 -2.58
N LEU A 98 2.93 -7.35 -2.64
CA LEU A 98 1.80 -7.13 -3.55
C LEU A 98 2.23 -7.20 -5.03
N SER A 99 3.42 -6.72 -5.37
CA SER A 99 3.98 -6.81 -6.73
C SER A 99 4.25 -8.25 -7.14
N GLU A 100 4.77 -9.07 -6.22
CA GLU A 100 4.99 -10.49 -6.47
C GLU A 100 3.67 -11.27 -6.54
N ALA A 101 2.69 -10.93 -5.69
CA ALA A 101 1.35 -11.50 -5.81
C ALA A 101 0.72 -11.15 -7.17
N TRP A 102 0.84 -9.92 -7.64
CA TRP A 102 0.41 -9.50 -8.97
C TRP A 102 1.07 -10.30 -10.10
N ARG A 103 2.37 -10.59 -9.97
CA ARG A 103 3.13 -11.34 -10.98
C ARG A 103 2.77 -12.82 -11.02
N ASN A 104 2.55 -13.44 -9.85
CA ASN A 104 2.52 -14.90 -9.71
C ASN A 104 1.10 -15.45 -9.47
N LEU A 105 0.14 -14.61 -9.07
CA LEU A 105 -1.20 -15.04 -8.71
C LEU A 105 -2.25 -14.41 -9.62
N ALA A 106 -3.32 -15.13 -9.85
CA ALA A 106 -4.49 -14.55 -10.49
C ALA A 106 -5.17 -13.53 -9.54
N PRO A 107 -5.61 -12.36 -10.01
CA PRO A 107 -6.21 -11.34 -9.14
C PRO A 107 -7.35 -11.86 -8.26
N GLN A 108 -8.18 -12.76 -8.76
CA GLN A 108 -9.29 -13.38 -8.03
C GLN A 108 -8.83 -14.35 -6.93
N SER A 109 -7.56 -14.73 -6.88
CA SER A 109 -7.01 -15.56 -5.80
C SER A 109 -6.41 -14.73 -4.65
N VAL A 110 -6.56 -13.41 -4.70
CA VAL A 110 -6.16 -12.48 -3.64
C VAL A 110 -7.41 -11.87 -3.02
N CYS A 111 -7.53 -11.92 -1.70
CA CYS A 111 -8.62 -11.27 -0.98
C CYS A 111 -8.11 -10.24 0.04
N GLN A 112 -9.01 -9.38 0.48
CA GLN A 112 -8.76 -8.45 1.57
C GLN A 112 -9.65 -8.83 2.76
N VAL A 113 -9.09 -8.78 3.96
CA VAL A 113 -9.77 -9.17 5.20
C VAL A 113 -9.70 -8.02 6.18
N GLU A 114 -10.86 -7.57 6.65
CA GLU A 114 -10.93 -6.67 7.80
C GLU A 114 -10.60 -7.47 9.06
N ILE A 115 -9.47 -7.16 9.68
CA ILE A 115 -8.98 -7.93 10.82
C ILE A 115 -9.25 -7.26 12.17
N SER A 116 -9.62 -5.98 12.16
CA SER A 116 -9.96 -5.22 13.36
C SER A 116 -10.72 -3.96 12.98
N ASP A 117 -11.62 -3.53 13.87
CA ASP A 117 -12.36 -2.26 13.74
C ASP A 117 -11.47 -1.04 14.03
N ALA A 118 -10.43 -1.22 14.84
CA ALA A 118 -9.40 -0.22 15.09
C ALA A 118 -8.14 -0.92 15.60
N TYR A 119 -6.99 -0.53 15.07
CA TYR A 119 -5.71 -1.05 15.53
C TYR A 119 -4.70 0.09 15.65
N ASP A 120 -4.25 0.31 16.86
CA ASP A 120 -3.17 1.27 17.12
C ASP A 120 -1.82 0.60 16.92
N HIS A 121 -1.02 1.17 16.05
CA HIS A 121 0.29 0.68 15.68
C HIS A 121 1.35 1.71 16.08
N LYS A 122 2.52 1.24 16.50
CA LYS A 122 3.65 2.13 16.79
C LYS A 122 3.89 3.08 15.62
N HIS A 123 3.86 4.36 15.90
CA HIS A 123 4.13 5.40 14.91
C HIS A 123 5.63 5.61 14.72
N GLN A 124 6.06 5.79 13.48
CA GLN A 124 7.38 6.32 13.17
C GLN A 124 7.31 7.85 13.17
N ASP A 125 8.25 8.49 13.85
CA ASP A 125 8.34 9.94 13.86
C ASP A 125 8.92 10.47 12.54
N LEU A 126 8.52 11.69 12.18
CA LEU A 126 9.18 12.45 11.15
C LEU A 126 10.58 12.81 11.64
N SER A 127 11.61 12.33 10.97
CA SER A 127 12.97 12.83 11.16
C SER A 127 13.17 14.00 10.20
N GLU A 128 12.96 15.22 10.68
CA GLU A 128 13.13 16.45 9.88
C GLU A 128 14.57 16.69 9.50
N GLU A 129 15.50 16.27 10.36
CA GLU A 129 16.94 16.51 10.20
C GLU A 129 17.68 15.43 9.40
N ASP A 130 17.12 14.23 9.23
CA ASP A 130 17.79 13.11 8.58
C ASP A 130 16.84 12.31 7.67
N ALA A 131 16.87 12.65 6.38
CA ALA A 131 16.09 11.96 5.35
C ALA A 131 16.44 10.46 5.18
N SER A 132 17.53 10.00 5.79
CA SER A 132 17.92 8.57 5.79
C SER A 132 17.22 7.76 6.88
N LYS A 133 16.41 8.39 7.74
CA LYS A 133 15.72 7.76 8.87
C LYS A 133 14.21 8.02 8.85
N GLY A 134 13.50 7.30 9.72
CA GLY A 134 12.08 7.50 9.99
C GLY A 134 11.19 7.41 8.73
N LEU A 135 10.16 8.25 8.70
CA LEU A 135 9.18 8.27 7.60
C LEU A 135 9.75 8.68 6.25
N SER A 136 10.81 9.48 6.20
CA SER A 136 11.45 9.92 4.95
C SER A 136 12.10 8.74 4.23
N ARG A 137 12.86 7.92 4.96
CA ARG A 137 13.44 6.69 4.41
C ARG A 137 12.35 5.71 3.97
N MET A 138 11.36 5.46 4.82
CA MET A 138 10.22 4.60 4.50
C MET A 138 9.52 5.04 3.22
N SER A 139 9.22 6.33 3.09
CA SER A 139 8.60 6.91 1.90
C SER A 139 9.44 6.71 0.64
N THR A 140 10.76 6.89 0.76
CA THR A 140 11.70 6.68 -0.34
C THR A 140 11.73 5.23 -0.80
N ASP A 141 11.78 4.27 0.11
CA ASP A 141 11.85 2.85 -0.23
C ASP A 141 10.55 2.36 -0.86
N ILE A 142 9.39 2.83 -0.36
CA ILE A 142 8.08 2.57 -0.96
C ILE A 142 8.02 3.10 -2.40
N CYS A 143 8.44 4.36 -2.63
CA CYS A 143 8.48 4.93 -3.99
C CYS A 143 9.39 4.11 -4.91
N LYS A 144 10.58 3.72 -4.43
CA LYS A 144 11.52 2.86 -5.19
C LYS A 144 10.87 1.53 -5.58
N ALA A 145 10.13 0.88 -4.66
CA ALA A 145 9.46 -0.38 -4.95
C ALA A 145 8.46 -0.23 -6.10
N ILE A 146 7.61 0.81 -6.06
CA ILE A 146 6.63 1.11 -7.11
C ILE A 146 7.33 1.42 -8.45
N PHE A 147 8.34 2.30 -8.44
CA PHE A 147 9.04 2.70 -9.66
C PHE A 147 9.82 1.55 -10.29
N ARG A 148 10.48 0.70 -9.49
CA ARG A 148 11.17 -0.50 -9.97
C ARG A 148 10.23 -1.46 -10.66
N LYS A 149 9.03 -1.69 -10.09
CA LYS A 149 8.03 -2.55 -10.71
C LYS A 149 7.56 -1.97 -12.05
N LEU A 150 7.20 -0.70 -12.10
CA LEU A 150 6.80 -0.04 -13.35
C LEU A 150 7.92 -0.05 -14.40
N ALA A 151 9.17 0.17 -13.98
CA ALA A 151 10.32 0.09 -14.88
C ALA A 151 10.51 -1.33 -15.43
N SER A 152 10.34 -2.36 -14.60
CA SER A 152 10.41 -3.75 -15.05
C SER A 152 9.30 -4.12 -16.04
N ASP A 153 8.17 -3.40 -15.98
CA ASP A 153 7.05 -3.53 -16.90
C ASP A 153 7.17 -2.58 -18.13
N GLY A 154 8.36 -2.00 -18.34
CA GLY A 154 8.67 -1.22 -19.53
C GLY A 154 8.40 0.29 -19.43
N THR A 155 8.05 0.82 -18.24
CA THR A 155 7.92 2.27 -18.08
C THR A 155 9.30 2.93 -18.05
N VAL A 156 9.54 3.87 -18.98
CA VAL A 156 10.79 4.63 -19.04
C VAL A 156 10.66 5.91 -18.21
N PHE A 157 11.43 5.98 -17.13
CA PHE A 157 11.48 7.15 -16.25
C PHE A 157 12.54 8.15 -16.74
N THR A 158 12.08 9.25 -17.33
CA THR A 158 12.95 10.37 -17.74
C THR A 158 12.90 11.51 -16.70
N PRO A 159 13.90 12.43 -16.69
CA PRO A 159 13.82 13.63 -15.84
C PRO A 159 12.55 14.46 -16.07
N ASN A 160 12.07 14.53 -17.32
CA ASN A 160 10.84 15.26 -17.64
C ASN A 160 9.60 14.55 -17.07
N LEU A 161 9.55 13.21 -17.15
CA LEU A 161 8.47 12.44 -16.54
C LEU A 161 8.44 12.67 -15.03
N PHE A 162 9.58 12.66 -14.34
CA PHE A 162 9.64 12.93 -12.91
C PHE A 162 9.18 14.35 -12.54
N ARG A 163 9.49 15.37 -13.36
CA ARG A 163 8.99 16.75 -13.15
C ARG A 163 7.46 16.78 -13.25
N THR A 164 6.90 16.18 -14.28
CA THR A 164 5.44 16.10 -14.48
C THR A 164 4.80 15.31 -13.33
N LEU A 165 5.38 14.16 -12.98
CA LEU A 165 4.89 13.32 -11.88
C LEU A 165 4.88 14.08 -10.55
N LYS A 166 5.95 14.82 -10.24
CA LYS A 166 6.03 15.64 -9.01
C LYS A 166 4.91 16.67 -8.96
N ALA A 167 4.69 17.41 -10.04
CA ALA A 167 3.63 18.42 -10.11
C ALA A 167 2.23 17.77 -9.98
N THR A 168 2.00 16.68 -10.70
CA THR A 168 0.74 15.94 -10.66
C THR A 168 0.50 15.35 -9.27
N TYR A 169 1.51 14.73 -8.65
CA TYR A 169 1.43 14.20 -7.29
C TYR A 169 1.06 15.29 -6.29
N TYR A 170 1.74 16.44 -6.34
CA TYR A 170 1.47 17.55 -5.43
C TYR A 170 0.00 18.00 -5.53
N ARG A 171 -0.52 18.14 -6.74
CA ARG A 171 -1.93 18.47 -6.94
C ARG A 171 -2.86 17.41 -6.39
N GLN A 172 -2.59 16.13 -6.64
CA GLN A 172 -3.43 15.04 -6.12
C GLN A 172 -3.37 14.94 -4.58
N ALA A 173 -2.22 15.23 -3.98
CA ALA A 173 -2.10 15.26 -2.51
C ALA A 173 -2.94 16.39 -1.90
N LEU A 174 -2.96 17.58 -2.52
CA LEU A 174 -3.79 18.69 -2.08
C LEU A 174 -5.29 18.36 -2.23
N ASP A 175 -5.71 17.80 -3.35
CA ASP A 175 -7.11 17.40 -3.59
C ASP A 175 -7.59 16.40 -2.53
N LEU A 176 -6.74 15.42 -2.16
CA LEU A 176 -7.06 14.45 -1.11
C LEU A 176 -7.11 15.09 0.29
N LEU A 177 -6.20 16.02 0.59
CA LEU A 177 -6.24 16.77 1.86
C LEU A 177 -7.53 17.58 2.00
N GLU A 178 -7.95 18.25 0.93
CA GLU A 178 -9.20 18.99 0.89
C GLU A 178 -10.41 18.05 1.09
N SER A 179 -10.43 16.89 0.42
CA SER A 179 -11.46 15.87 0.63
C SER A 179 -11.53 15.41 2.08
N TYR A 180 -10.40 15.06 2.69
CA TYR A 180 -10.38 14.65 4.11
C TYR A 180 -10.81 15.76 5.07
N TYR A 181 -10.45 17.02 4.76
CA TYR A 181 -10.88 18.15 5.55
C TYR A 181 -12.41 18.35 5.47
N ASN A 182 -12.96 18.26 4.27
CA ASN A 182 -14.40 18.39 4.05
C ASN A 182 -15.17 17.25 4.73
N ASP A 183 -14.69 16.01 4.59
CA ASP A 183 -15.29 14.84 5.26
C ASP A 183 -15.30 15.01 6.79
N ALA A 184 -14.18 15.46 7.37
CA ALA A 184 -14.10 15.72 8.81
C ALA A 184 -15.02 16.85 9.25
N THR A 185 -15.18 17.90 8.44
CA THR A 185 -16.05 19.03 8.75
C THR A 185 -17.54 18.67 8.67
N MET A 186 -17.92 17.79 7.73
CA MET A 186 -19.30 17.36 7.53
C MET A 186 -19.76 16.32 8.56
N ASN A 187 -18.85 15.53 9.10
CA ASN A 187 -19.18 14.43 10.01
C ASN A 187 -18.94 14.80 11.50
N GLY A 188 -18.46 15.98 11.82
CA GLY A 188 -18.26 16.49 13.18
C GLY A 188 -16.93 16.07 13.76
#